data_f78ed300cc840bcb8e0c1e3bcabf777c
#
_entry.id   f78ed300cc840bcb8e0c1e3bcabf777c
#
_cell.length_a   1.000
_cell.length_b   1.000
_cell.length_c   1.000
_cell.angle_alpha   90.00
_cell.angle_beta   90.00
_cell.angle_gamma   90.00
#
_symmetry.space_group_name_H-M   'P 1'
#
loop_
_entity.id
_entity.type
_entity.pdbx_description
1 polymer ?
#
loop_
_entity_poly.entity_id
_entity_poly.type
_entity_poly.pdbx_seq_one_letter_code
_entity_poly.pdbx_strand_id
1 'polypeptide(L)'
;MELELDVEDLLNKRKIESDRIEFKTGWNPDDIYHSVCAFANDYNNDGGGYIVVGVEEENGVAKRPVKGLPEYMLDSIQKDMLGYNNLISPPYFPQGIPAEVDGKWIFVIVVRTGQQRPYKSPEHVTSKKEKKYNYYIRYQTSSVKANSEQERELINMSDQTPFDCRANHKATFEDISPVLLEDHLRKTGSKLAKQVRERGVEEILNDMQLLVGPPELRYIQNVAIMMFCEHPEKFFGYTYVQMTSFPKGSIENPSIMCLQAWNHLPDRCQ
;
A
#
# COMPACT_ATOMS: atom_id res chain seq x y z
N MET A 1 -9.22 -8.37 -2.82
CA MET A 1 -7.99 -9.07 -3.24
C MET A 1 -7.48 -9.81 -2.03
N GLU A 2 -7.62 -11.13 -2.00
CA GLU A 2 -6.93 -11.95 -1.01
C GLU A 2 -5.45 -11.87 -1.32
N LEU A 3 -4.65 -11.55 -0.31
CA LEU A 3 -3.21 -11.56 -0.42
C LEU A 3 -2.81 -13.05 -0.47
N GLU A 4 -2.36 -13.54 -1.61
CA GLU A 4 -1.70 -14.85 -1.72
C GLU A 4 -0.29 -14.75 -1.10
N LEU A 5 -0.25 -14.52 0.21
CA LEU A 5 1.01 -14.51 0.95
C LEU A 5 1.40 -15.96 1.24
N ASP A 6 2.47 -16.43 0.64
CA ASP A 6 3.07 -17.71 1.02
C ASP A 6 3.79 -17.54 2.37
N VAL A 7 3.13 -18.02 3.43
CA VAL A 7 3.65 -17.93 4.80
C VAL A 7 4.94 -18.72 4.97
N GLU A 8 5.14 -19.81 4.24
CA GLU A 8 6.38 -20.60 4.27
C GLU A 8 7.55 -19.82 3.64
N ASP A 9 7.34 -19.11 2.55
CA ASP A 9 8.36 -18.22 1.98
C ASP A 9 8.75 -17.11 2.97
N LEU A 10 7.76 -16.57 3.71
CA LEU A 10 7.97 -15.56 4.73
C LEU A 10 8.82 -16.09 5.89
N LEU A 11 8.49 -17.26 6.44
CA LEU A 11 9.20 -17.86 7.57
C LEU A 11 10.63 -18.28 7.22
N ASN A 12 10.85 -18.71 5.99
CA ASN A 12 12.18 -19.15 5.52
C ASN A 12 13.01 -17.99 4.93
N LYS A 13 12.48 -16.77 4.88
CA LYS A 13 13.15 -15.58 4.29
C LYS A 13 13.72 -15.84 2.90
N ARG A 14 13.02 -16.63 2.08
CA ARG A 14 13.53 -17.07 0.76
C ARG A 14 13.37 -16.01 -0.34
N LYS A 15 12.26 -15.23 -0.26
CA LYS A 15 11.91 -14.23 -1.28
C LYS A 15 11.80 -12.81 -0.73
N ILE A 16 11.81 -12.65 0.59
CA ILE A 16 11.61 -11.39 1.29
C ILE A 16 12.85 -11.08 2.09
N GLU A 17 13.40 -9.88 1.95
CA GLU A 17 14.58 -9.42 2.67
C GLU A 17 14.36 -9.43 4.18
N SER A 18 15.41 -9.79 4.92
CA SER A 18 15.32 -10.05 6.38
C SER A 18 14.95 -8.82 7.20
N ASP A 19 15.29 -7.61 6.74
CA ASP A 19 14.97 -6.34 7.39
C ASP A 19 13.49 -5.95 7.26
N ARG A 20 12.77 -6.58 6.31
CA ARG A 20 11.33 -6.41 6.10
C ARG A 20 10.48 -7.42 6.88
N ILE A 21 11.09 -8.32 7.64
CA ILE A 21 10.38 -9.31 8.46
C ILE A 21 10.78 -9.12 9.91
N GLU A 22 9.80 -9.11 10.81
CA GLU A 22 10.02 -9.07 12.25
C GLU A 22 9.25 -10.20 12.93
N PHE A 23 9.96 -11.06 13.66
CA PHE A 23 9.37 -12.14 14.44
C PHE A 23 9.10 -11.70 15.88
N LYS A 24 7.94 -12.07 16.41
CA LYS A 24 7.53 -11.84 17.79
C LYS A 24 7.02 -13.13 18.40
N THR A 25 7.52 -13.49 19.58
CA THR A 25 7.14 -14.73 20.27
C THR A 25 5.72 -14.73 20.81
N GLY A 26 5.10 -13.54 20.94
CA GLY A 26 3.75 -13.36 21.47
C GLY A 26 3.24 -11.95 21.19
N TRP A 27 1.99 -11.71 21.60
CA TRP A 27 1.33 -10.42 21.44
C TRP A 27 1.85 -9.42 22.46
N ASN A 28 2.72 -8.51 22.00
CA ASN A 28 3.19 -7.34 22.74
C ASN A 28 2.81 -6.07 21.95
N PRO A 29 1.66 -5.46 22.24
CA PRO A 29 1.17 -4.32 21.46
C PRO A 29 2.14 -3.15 21.39
N ASP A 30 2.84 -2.80 22.46
CA ASP A 30 3.73 -1.64 22.45
C ASP A 30 4.84 -1.81 21.40
N ASP A 31 5.58 -2.91 21.44
CA ASP A 31 6.65 -3.20 20.49
C ASP A 31 6.13 -3.43 19.06
N ILE A 32 4.99 -4.12 18.94
CA ILE A 32 4.37 -4.42 17.64
C ILE A 32 3.97 -3.12 16.95
N TYR A 33 3.40 -2.15 17.67
CA TYR A 33 2.96 -0.89 17.09
C TYR A 33 4.11 0.08 16.80
N HIS A 34 5.26 -0.05 17.48
CA HIS A 34 6.49 0.61 17.04
C HIS A 34 6.93 0.06 15.67
N SER A 35 6.86 -1.25 15.48
CA SER A 35 7.20 -1.89 14.20
C SER A 35 6.19 -1.57 13.10
N VAL A 36 4.88 -1.56 13.41
CA VAL A 36 3.85 -1.09 12.48
C VAL A 36 4.13 0.34 12.02
N CYS A 37 4.45 1.24 12.96
CA CYS A 37 4.78 2.63 12.63
C CYS A 37 6.05 2.72 11.76
N ALA A 38 7.09 1.94 12.09
CA ALA A 38 8.36 1.94 11.36
C ALA A 38 8.21 1.42 9.92
N PHE A 39 7.48 0.32 9.72
CA PHE A 39 7.18 -0.22 8.39
C PHE A 39 6.25 0.70 7.59
N ALA A 40 5.24 1.32 8.23
CA ALA A 40 4.36 2.27 7.56
C ALA A 40 5.11 3.54 7.11
N ASN A 41 6.10 4.00 7.87
CA ASN A 41 6.98 5.11 7.50
C ASN A 41 7.89 4.76 6.33
N ASP A 42 8.30 3.49 6.22
CA ASP A 42 9.09 2.98 5.10
C ASP A 42 10.26 3.91 4.73
N TYR A 43 11.09 4.20 5.73
CA TYR A 43 12.17 5.18 5.65
C TYR A 43 13.17 4.88 4.53
N ASN A 44 13.44 3.59 4.28
CA ASN A 44 14.37 3.14 3.25
C ASN A 44 13.70 2.95 1.86
N ASN A 45 12.36 3.10 1.75
CA ASN A 45 11.55 2.79 0.55
C ASN A 45 11.60 1.31 0.13
N ASP A 46 11.61 0.39 1.11
CA ASP A 46 11.66 -1.06 0.89
C ASP A 46 10.27 -1.67 0.62
N GLY A 47 9.19 -0.86 0.75
CA GLY A 47 7.81 -1.26 0.47
C GLY A 47 7.06 -1.81 1.70
N GLY A 48 7.43 -1.39 2.90
CA GLY A 48 6.82 -1.85 4.16
C GLY A 48 7.36 -3.20 4.61
N GLY A 49 6.58 -3.98 5.38
CA GLY A 49 7.09 -5.24 5.92
C GLY A 49 6.03 -6.11 6.59
N TYR A 50 6.50 -7.13 7.28
CA TYR A 50 5.70 -8.17 7.89
C TYR A 50 6.10 -8.37 9.36
N ILE A 51 5.10 -8.46 10.24
CA ILE A 51 5.31 -8.80 11.64
C ILE A 51 4.63 -10.14 11.89
N VAL A 52 5.40 -11.15 12.28
CA VAL A 52 4.92 -12.52 12.48
C VAL A 52 4.89 -12.81 13.97
N VAL A 53 3.70 -12.92 14.53
CA VAL A 53 3.46 -13.14 15.96
C VAL A 53 3.22 -14.64 16.24
N GLY A 54 3.85 -15.16 17.28
CA GLY A 54 3.84 -16.58 17.63
C GLY A 54 5.08 -17.33 17.15
N VAL A 55 6.11 -16.63 16.69
CA VAL A 55 7.34 -17.20 16.15
C VAL A 55 8.55 -16.67 16.90
N GLU A 56 9.47 -17.56 17.26
CA GLU A 56 10.80 -17.22 17.77
C GLU A 56 11.79 -17.15 16.62
N GLU A 57 12.72 -16.20 16.69
CA GLU A 57 13.84 -16.11 15.75
C GLU A 57 15.05 -16.83 16.29
N GLU A 58 15.71 -17.60 15.43
CA GLU A 58 16.99 -18.22 15.72
C GLU A 58 17.93 -18.05 14.51
N ASN A 59 19.08 -17.39 14.71
CA ASN A 59 20.04 -17.09 13.65
C ASN A 59 19.44 -16.37 12.44
N GLY A 60 18.51 -15.45 12.66
CA GLY A 60 17.90 -14.64 11.60
C GLY A 60 16.75 -15.32 10.86
N VAL A 61 16.32 -16.53 11.21
CA VAL A 61 15.20 -17.26 10.61
C VAL A 61 14.20 -17.72 11.66
N ALA A 62 13.00 -18.08 11.23
CA ALA A 62 11.99 -18.62 12.13
C ALA A 62 12.44 -19.94 12.73
N LYS A 63 12.42 -20.05 14.07
CA LYS A 63 12.69 -21.30 14.77
C LYS A 63 11.53 -22.28 14.57
N ARG A 64 11.86 -23.50 14.16
CA ARG A 64 10.89 -24.59 13.92
C ARG A 64 11.02 -25.72 14.93
N PRO A 65 9.93 -26.37 15.38
CA PRO A 65 8.54 -25.98 15.09
C PRO A 65 8.20 -24.62 15.75
N VAL A 66 7.32 -23.84 15.12
CA VAL A 66 6.97 -22.53 15.65
C VAL A 66 6.38 -22.62 17.07
N LYS A 67 6.55 -21.58 17.87
CA LYS A 67 6.00 -21.53 19.23
C LYS A 67 4.46 -21.58 19.21
N GLY A 68 3.86 -20.80 18.30
CA GLY A 68 2.43 -20.67 18.11
C GLY A 68 1.76 -19.79 19.15
N LEU A 69 0.50 -19.46 18.85
CA LEU A 69 -0.44 -18.72 19.70
C LEU A 69 -1.62 -19.63 20.03
N PRO A 70 -2.21 -19.52 21.22
CA PRO A 70 -3.51 -20.14 21.50
C PRO A 70 -4.59 -19.56 20.56
N GLU A 71 -5.47 -20.41 20.03
CA GLU A 71 -6.50 -20.02 19.08
C GLU A 71 -7.39 -18.86 19.58
N TYR A 72 -7.76 -18.89 20.87
CA TYR A 72 -8.56 -17.84 21.48
C TYR A 72 -7.91 -16.43 21.46
N MET A 73 -6.59 -16.37 21.30
CA MET A 73 -5.87 -15.09 21.20
C MET A 73 -6.06 -14.41 19.84
N LEU A 74 -6.38 -15.15 18.78
CA LEU A 74 -6.50 -14.59 17.43
C LEU A 74 -7.60 -13.53 17.37
N ASP A 75 -8.78 -13.84 17.91
CA ASP A 75 -9.89 -12.89 18.01
C ASP A 75 -9.58 -11.69 18.91
N SER A 76 -8.84 -11.94 20.01
CA SER A 76 -8.43 -10.88 20.91
C SER A 76 -7.46 -9.91 20.23
N ILE A 77 -6.48 -10.44 19.49
CA ILE A 77 -5.53 -9.64 18.72
C ILE A 77 -6.26 -8.76 17.70
N GLN A 78 -7.19 -9.31 16.95
CA GLN A 78 -7.96 -8.54 15.96
C GLN A 78 -8.78 -7.41 16.60
N LYS A 79 -9.40 -7.66 17.76
CA LYS A 79 -10.13 -6.63 18.50
C LYS A 79 -9.21 -5.54 19.05
N ASP A 80 -8.07 -5.92 19.60
CA ASP A 80 -7.05 -5.00 20.10
C ASP A 80 -6.51 -4.10 18.96
N MET A 81 -6.26 -4.69 17.78
CA MET A 81 -5.80 -3.95 16.61
C MET A 81 -6.77 -2.83 16.22
N LEU A 82 -8.08 -3.05 16.26
CA LEU A 82 -9.08 -2.00 15.97
C LEU A 82 -8.90 -0.77 16.86
N GLY A 83 -8.59 -0.97 18.13
CA GLY A 83 -8.31 0.11 19.08
C GLY A 83 -6.96 0.78 18.83
N TYR A 84 -5.91 0.01 18.70
CA TYR A 84 -4.54 0.53 18.58
C TYR A 84 -4.25 1.16 17.22
N ASN A 85 -4.88 0.72 16.14
CA ASN A 85 -4.74 1.31 14.80
C ASN A 85 -5.11 2.79 14.79
N ASN A 86 -6.12 3.19 15.58
CA ASN A 86 -6.54 4.58 15.73
C ASN A 86 -5.57 5.42 16.58
N LEU A 87 -4.63 4.79 17.29
CA LEU A 87 -3.61 5.50 18.05
C LEU A 87 -2.37 5.86 17.22
N ILE A 88 -2.20 5.25 16.05
CA ILE A 88 -1.19 5.72 15.08
C ILE A 88 -1.68 7.07 14.54
N SER A 89 -0.80 8.02 14.39
CA SER A 89 -1.14 9.37 13.90
C SER A 89 -0.31 9.74 12.66
N PRO A 90 -0.96 9.94 11.49
CA PRO A 90 -2.38 9.68 11.17
C PRO A 90 -2.82 8.23 11.41
N PRO A 91 -4.14 7.92 11.54
CA PRO A 91 -4.60 6.54 11.72
C PRO A 91 -4.10 5.62 10.62
N TYR A 92 -3.63 4.42 11.00
CA TYR A 92 -3.10 3.44 10.07
C TYR A 92 -3.66 2.05 10.39
N PHE A 93 -4.10 1.34 9.35
CA PHE A 93 -4.79 0.05 9.47
C PHE A 93 -4.03 -1.05 8.71
N PRO A 94 -3.09 -1.76 9.37
CA PRO A 94 -2.43 -2.91 8.77
C PRO A 94 -3.39 -4.08 8.62
N GLN A 95 -3.10 -4.99 7.70
CA GLN A 95 -3.89 -6.20 7.51
C GLN A 95 -3.38 -7.31 8.43
N GLY A 96 -4.25 -7.89 9.25
CA GLY A 96 -3.95 -9.05 10.09
C GLY A 96 -4.47 -10.34 9.46
N ILE A 97 -3.63 -11.38 9.38
CA ILE A 97 -3.94 -12.66 8.77
C ILE A 97 -3.56 -13.77 9.76
N PRO A 98 -4.54 -14.54 10.30
CA PRO A 98 -4.23 -15.76 11.01
C PRO A 98 -3.76 -16.85 10.02
N ALA A 99 -2.75 -17.61 10.41
CA ALA A 99 -2.24 -18.73 9.61
C ALA A 99 -1.88 -19.91 10.52
N GLU A 100 -1.93 -21.12 9.99
CA GLU A 100 -1.54 -22.33 10.69
C GLU A 100 -0.22 -22.85 10.12
N VAL A 101 0.76 -23.04 10.99
CA VAL A 101 2.10 -23.55 10.65
C VAL A 101 2.53 -24.55 11.72
N ASP A 102 3.09 -25.70 11.32
CA ASP A 102 3.50 -26.78 12.23
C ASP A 102 2.35 -27.27 13.15
N GLY A 103 1.08 -27.18 12.70
CA GLY A 103 -0.09 -27.50 13.52
C GLY A 103 -0.38 -26.49 14.64
N LYS A 104 0.14 -25.27 14.52
CA LYS A 104 -0.05 -24.19 15.50
C LYS A 104 -0.43 -22.89 14.82
N TRP A 105 -1.23 -22.07 15.50
CA TRP A 105 -1.63 -20.78 15.00
C TRP A 105 -0.53 -19.74 15.17
N ILE A 106 -0.33 -18.94 14.13
CA ILE A 106 0.46 -17.71 14.14
C ILE A 106 -0.40 -16.57 13.62
N PHE A 107 0.03 -15.32 13.83
CA PHE A 107 -0.68 -14.15 13.32
C PHE A 107 0.29 -13.26 12.54
N VAL A 108 0.02 -13.06 11.25
CA VAL A 108 0.84 -12.23 10.37
C VAL A 108 0.18 -10.85 10.22
N ILE A 109 0.94 -9.81 10.49
CA ILE A 109 0.53 -8.41 10.27
C ILE A 109 1.28 -7.90 9.06
N VAL A 110 0.54 -7.61 7.99
CA VAL A 110 1.07 -7.03 6.75
C VAL A 110 1.01 -5.52 6.86
N VAL A 111 2.16 -4.88 6.88
CA VAL A 111 2.29 -3.43 6.98
C VAL A 111 2.82 -2.88 5.66
N ARG A 112 1.95 -2.22 4.92
CA ARG A 112 2.29 -1.58 3.65
C ARG A 112 2.89 -0.21 3.90
N THR A 113 3.63 0.31 2.94
CA THR A 113 4.05 1.72 2.96
C THR A 113 2.83 2.62 3.12
N GLY A 114 2.85 3.47 4.13
CA GLY A 114 1.74 4.37 4.41
C GLY A 114 1.65 5.52 3.40
N GLN A 115 0.43 5.90 3.03
CA GLN A 115 0.20 6.99 2.07
C GLN A 115 0.23 8.39 2.69
N GLN A 116 0.05 8.47 4.01
CA GLN A 116 0.00 9.75 4.75
C GLN A 116 1.21 9.90 5.67
N ARG A 117 2.37 9.40 5.21
CA ARG A 117 3.62 9.54 5.96
C ARG A 117 3.93 11.01 6.26
N PRO A 118 4.57 11.33 7.38
CA PRO A 118 5.11 10.42 8.38
C PRO A 118 4.09 10.06 9.48
N TYR A 119 4.16 8.82 9.96
CA TYR A 119 3.33 8.29 11.03
C TYR A 119 4.06 8.34 12.37
N LYS A 120 3.29 8.61 13.44
CA LYS A 120 3.74 8.54 14.83
C LYS A 120 3.00 7.44 15.57
N SER A 121 3.70 6.72 16.43
CA SER A 121 3.11 5.80 17.39
C SER A 121 3.32 6.32 18.82
N PRO A 122 2.36 6.09 19.74
CA PRO A 122 2.63 6.28 21.16
C PRO A 122 3.79 5.40 21.62
N GLU A 123 4.56 5.89 22.59
CA GLU A 123 5.61 5.12 23.26
C GLU A 123 5.01 3.87 23.96
N HIS A 124 3.79 3.98 24.47
CA HIS A 124 3.00 2.88 25.03
C HIS A 124 1.56 2.95 24.54
N VAL A 125 1.19 2.07 23.59
CA VAL A 125 -0.19 2.00 23.07
C VAL A 125 -1.17 1.49 24.13
N THR A 126 -0.69 0.66 25.05
CA THR A 126 -1.47 0.08 26.15
C THR A 126 -1.72 1.05 27.31
N SER A 127 -0.96 2.14 27.42
CA SER A 127 -1.09 3.12 28.49
C SER A 127 -2.44 3.87 28.44
N LYS A 128 -3.08 4.02 29.59
CA LYS A 128 -4.26 4.88 29.78
C LYS A 128 -3.91 6.34 30.10
N LYS A 129 -2.61 6.65 30.32
CA LYS A 129 -2.13 8.00 30.60
C LYS A 129 -1.94 8.79 29.31
N GLU A 130 -1.62 10.08 29.44
CA GLU A 130 -1.22 10.91 28.31
C GLU A 130 -0.15 10.22 27.48
N LYS A 131 -0.35 10.18 26.17
CA LYS A 131 0.51 9.43 25.24
C LYS A 131 1.56 10.34 24.65
N LYS A 132 2.82 9.95 24.81
CA LYS A 132 3.94 10.57 24.12
C LYS A 132 4.12 9.89 22.77
N TYR A 133 4.05 10.68 21.70
CA TYR A 133 4.17 10.19 20.32
C TYR A 133 5.60 10.35 19.80
N ASN A 134 6.10 9.33 19.12
CA ASN A 134 7.40 9.34 18.47
C ASN A 134 7.27 8.79 17.05
N TYR A 135 8.18 9.20 16.16
CA TYR A 135 8.40 8.56 14.89
C TYR A 135 9.26 7.33 15.09
N TYR A 136 8.93 6.24 14.39
CA TYR A 136 9.72 5.02 14.38
C TYR A 136 10.12 4.69 12.95
N ILE A 137 11.34 4.17 12.77
CA ILE A 137 11.90 3.75 11.48
C ILE A 137 12.52 2.38 11.60
N ARG A 138 12.70 1.71 10.47
CA ARG A 138 13.50 0.48 10.41
C ARG A 138 14.98 0.85 10.29
N TYR A 139 15.78 0.24 11.12
CA TYR A 139 17.22 0.26 11.03
C TYR A 139 17.72 -1.17 11.09
N GLN A 140 18.14 -1.71 9.95
CA GLN A 140 18.40 -3.14 9.78
C GLN A 140 17.17 -3.96 10.22
N THR A 141 17.35 -4.93 11.11
CA THR A 141 16.27 -5.81 11.61
C THR A 141 15.48 -5.22 12.79
N SER A 142 15.74 -3.98 13.21
CA SER A 142 15.15 -3.38 14.41
C SER A 142 14.30 -2.17 14.10
N SER A 143 13.19 -2.02 14.86
CA SER A 143 12.37 -0.81 14.85
C SER A 143 12.88 0.14 15.94
N VAL A 144 13.38 1.30 15.53
CA VAL A 144 14.00 2.28 16.43
C VAL A 144 13.28 3.62 16.37
N LYS A 145 13.34 4.36 17.46
CA LYS A 145 12.85 5.73 17.50
C LYS A 145 13.74 6.62 16.63
N ALA A 146 13.13 7.39 15.74
CA ALA A 146 13.83 8.34 14.88
C ALA A 146 14.49 9.47 15.70
N ASN A 147 15.68 9.84 15.31
CA ASN A 147 16.34 11.05 15.82
C ASN A 147 15.84 12.29 15.04
N SER A 148 16.26 13.50 15.47
CA SER A 148 15.77 14.76 14.89
C SER A 148 16.13 14.95 13.41
N GLU A 149 17.19 14.34 12.92
CA GLU A 149 17.57 14.36 11.49
C GLU A 149 16.67 13.46 10.69
N GLN A 150 16.49 12.21 11.14
CA GLN A 150 15.57 11.24 10.53
C GLN A 150 14.11 11.69 10.56
N GLU A 151 13.68 12.40 11.62
CA GLU A 151 12.35 13.01 11.67
C GLU A 151 12.16 14.05 10.55
N ARG A 152 13.17 14.91 10.31
CA ARG A 152 13.14 15.89 9.21
C ARG A 152 13.11 15.20 7.85
N GLU A 153 13.91 14.15 7.67
CA GLU A 153 13.92 13.38 6.43
C GLU A 153 12.55 12.73 6.16
N LEU A 154 11.93 12.11 7.17
CA LEU A 154 10.57 11.55 7.05
C LEU A 154 9.54 12.61 6.63
N ILE A 155 9.61 13.82 7.21
CA ILE A 155 8.72 14.92 6.84
C ILE A 155 8.95 15.34 5.38
N ASN A 156 10.22 15.48 4.97
CA ASN A 156 10.56 15.83 3.60
C ASN A 156 10.13 14.77 2.59
N MET A 157 10.25 13.48 2.93
CA MET A 157 9.81 12.37 2.07
C MET A 157 8.29 12.40 1.81
N SER A 158 7.48 12.85 2.77
CA SER A 158 6.02 12.89 2.64
C SER A 158 5.55 13.89 1.58
N ASP A 159 6.26 15.00 1.43
CA ASP A 159 5.88 16.08 0.50
C ASP A 159 6.34 15.82 -0.95
N GLN A 160 7.19 14.81 -1.17
CA GLN A 160 7.85 14.58 -2.47
C GLN A 160 7.12 13.62 -3.41
N THR A 161 6.13 12.84 -2.94
CA THR A 161 5.42 11.91 -3.83
C THR A 161 4.17 12.57 -4.41
N PRO A 162 4.19 13.01 -5.69
CA PRO A 162 3.03 13.56 -6.36
C PRO A 162 1.85 12.58 -6.34
N PHE A 163 0.63 13.09 -6.41
CA PHE A 163 -0.58 12.28 -6.35
C PHE A 163 -0.62 11.17 -7.40
N ASP A 164 -0.18 11.48 -8.60
CA ASP A 164 -0.14 10.59 -9.76
C ASP A 164 0.83 9.41 -9.57
N CYS A 165 1.92 9.61 -8.83
CA CYS A 165 2.93 8.58 -8.53
C CYS A 165 2.60 7.72 -7.29
N ARG A 166 1.53 8.04 -6.55
CA ARG A 166 1.16 7.29 -5.35
C ARG A 166 0.55 5.93 -5.70
N ALA A 167 0.82 4.93 -4.85
CA ALA A 167 0.21 3.61 -4.93
C ALA A 167 -1.31 3.68 -4.72
N ASN A 168 -2.08 3.00 -5.56
CA ASN A 168 -3.49 2.76 -5.31
C ASN A 168 -3.67 1.36 -4.70
N HIS A 169 -4.09 1.30 -3.44
CA HIS A 169 -4.28 0.04 -2.72
C HIS A 169 -5.65 -0.61 -2.95
N LYS A 170 -6.54 0.03 -3.72
CA LYS A 170 -7.88 -0.48 -4.02
C LYS A 170 -7.97 -1.09 -5.41
N ALA A 171 -7.12 -0.63 -6.34
CA ALA A 171 -7.12 -1.09 -7.70
C ALA A 171 -6.40 -2.43 -7.85
N THR A 172 -6.85 -3.23 -8.80
CA THR A 172 -6.25 -4.49 -9.23
C THR A 172 -5.84 -4.41 -10.69
N PHE A 173 -5.04 -5.35 -11.18
CA PHE A 173 -4.65 -5.40 -12.60
C PHE A 173 -5.85 -5.61 -13.53
N GLU A 174 -6.95 -6.18 -13.05
CA GLU A 174 -8.20 -6.35 -13.80
C GLU A 174 -8.92 -5.02 -14.08
N ASP A 175 -8.66 -3.98 -13.28
CA ASP A 175 -9.22 -2.65 -13.49
C ASP A 175 -8.55 -1.89 -14.63
N ILE A 176 -7.42 -2.37 -15.13
CA ILE A 176 -6.69 -1.77 -16.26
C ILE A 176 -7.16 -2.39 -17.58
N SER A 177 -7.67 -1.57 -18.48
CA SER A 177 -8.09 -1.98 -19.81
C SER A 177 -6.87 -2.23 -20.72
N PRO A 178 -6.66 -3.49 -21.17
CA PRO A 178 -5.59 -3.79 -22.13
C PRO A 178 -5.74 -3.02 -23.45
N VAL A 179 -7.00 -2.68 -23.81
CA VAL A 179 -7.31 -1.94 -25.04
C VAL A 179 -6.83 -0.50 -24.94
N LEU A 180 -7.11 0.19 -23.85
CA LEU A 180 -6.63 1.55 -23.61
C LEU A 180 -5.13 1.62 -23.53
N LEU A 181 -4.52 0.64 -22.87
CA LEU A 181 -3.07 0.52 -22.74
C LEU A 181 -2.40 0.29 -24.11
N GLU A 182 -2.91 -0.66 -24.91
CA GLU A 182 -2.43 -0.95 -26.27
C GLU A 182 -2.55 0.27 -27.19
N ASP A 183 -3.69 0.96 -27.13
CA ASP A 183 -3.96 2.15 -27.97
C ASP A 183 -3.00 3.29 -27.62
N HIS A 184 -2.79 3.57 -26.34
CA HIS A 184 -1.81 4.56 -25.89
C HIS A 184 -0.39 4.21 -26.38
N LEU A 185 0.05 2.98 -26.19
CA LEU A 185 1.38 2.53 -26.60
C LEU A 185 1.56 2.60 -28.14
N ARG A 186 0.50 2.31 -28.89
CA ARG A 186 0.49 2.45 -30.36
C ARG A 186 0.59 3.91 -30.78
N LYS A 187 -0.19 4.81 -30.17
CA LYS A 187 -0.18 6.26 -30.45
C LYS A 187 1.19 6.89 -30.14
N THR A 188 1.85 6.41 -29.09
CA THR A 188 3.19 6.89 -28.71
C THR A 188 4.32 6.20 -29.47
N GLY A 189 4.03 5.26 -30.39
CA GLY A 189 5.02 4.53 -31.17
C GLY A 189 5.86 3.53 -30.38
N SER A 190 5.40 3.11 -29.22
CA SER A 190 6.11 2.18 -28.35
C SER A 190 6.12 0.75 -28.91
N LYS A 191 7.26 0.09 -28.81
CA LYS A 191 7.39 -1.34 -29.18
C LYS A 191 6.58 -2.26 -28.27
N LEU A 192 6.24 -1.83 -27.07
CA LEU A 192 5.45 -2.57 -26.10
C LEU A 192 4.00 -2.80 -26.58
N ALA A 193 3.47 -1.96 -27.48
CA ALA A 193 2.11 -2.08 -27.99
C ALA A 193 1.75 -3.49 -28.48
N LYS A 194 2.69 -4.16 -29.18
CA LYS A 194 2.50 -5.52 -29.72
C LYS A 194 2.57 -6.62 -28.66
N GLN A 195 3.08 -6.29 -27.48
CA GLN A 195 3.37 -7.26 -26.41
C GLN A 195 2.30 -7.28 -25.32
N VAL A 196 1.37 -6.32 -25.30
CA VAL A 196 0.34 -6.18 -24.25
C VAL A 196 -0.47 -7.48 -24.07
N ARG A 197 -0.86 -8.13 -25.17
CA ARG A 197 -1.67 -9.35 -25.13
C ARG A 197 -0.88 -10.61 -24.80
N GLU A 198 0.41 -10.63 -25.10
CA GLU A 198 1.27 -11.80 -24.90
C GLU A 198 1.82 -11.83 -23.47
N ARG A 199 2.24 -10.67 -22.95
CA ARG A 199 2.90 -10.56 -21.65
C ARG A 199 1.96 -10.19 -20.51
N GLY A 200 0.78 -9.65 -20.84
CA GLY A 200 -0.20 -9.20 -19.86
C GLY A 200 0.05 -7.78 -19.32
N VAL A 201 -0.97 -7.26 -18.64
CA VAL A 201 -1.01 -5.87 -18.16
C VAL A 201 0.08 -5.59 -17.13
N GLU A 202 0.29 -6.49 -16.18
CA GLU A 202 1.24 -6.29 -15.08
C GLU A 202 2.67 -6.09 -15.57
N GLU A 203 3.16 -6.96 -16.46
CA GLU A 203 4.51 -6.84 -16.99
C GLU A 203 4.71 -5.56 -17.80
N ILE A 204 3.71 -5.17 -18.58
CA ILE A 204 3.76 -3.93 -19.37
C ILE A 204 3.77 -2.70 -18.46
N LEU A 205 2.92 -2.66 -17.42
CA LEU A 205 2.93 -1.57 -16.45
C LEU A 205 4.26 -1.50 -15.68
N ASN A 206 4.88 -2.65 -15.40
CA ASN A 206 6.20 -2.70 -14.78
C ASN A 206 7.28 -2.09 -15.69
N ASP A 207 7.30 -2.46 -16.97
CA ASP A 207 8.23 -1.88 -17.95
C ASP A 207 8.02 -0.38 -18.17
N MET A 208 6.79 0.10 -18.00
CA MET A 208 6.44 1.52 -18.02
C MET A 208 6.76 2.25 -16.70
N GLN A 209 7.25 1.55 -15.67
CA GLN A 209 7.50 2.08 -14.32
C GLN A 209 6.24 2.66 -13.66
N LEU A 210 5.09 2.07 -13.91
CA LEU A 210 3.79 2.46 -13.37
C LEU A 210 3.35 1.60 -12.18
N LEU A 211 4.25 0.76 -11.68
CA LEU A 211 4.07 -0.03 -10.47
C LEU A 211 4.97 0.46 -9.35
N VAL A 212 4.48 0.36 -8.12
CA VAL A 212 5.24 0.64 -6.89
C VAL A 212 5.08 -0.51 -5.90
N GLY A 213 6.01 -0.61 -4.98
CA GLY A 213 6.07 -1.70 -4.00
C GLY A 213 7.06 -2.80 -4.40
N PRO A 214 7.32 -3.72 -3.46
CA PRO A 214 8.26 -4.81 -3.67
C PRO A 214 7.71 -5.84 -4.67
N PRO A 215 8.58 -6.71 -5.24
CA PRO A 215 8.17 -7.67 -6.27
C PRO A 215 7.00 -8.56 -5.87
N GLU A 216 6.94 -8.95 -4.60
CA GLU A 216 5.88 -9.81 -4.05
C GLU A 216 4.57 -9.06 -3.74
N LEU A 217 4.58 -7.71 -3.80
CA LEU A 217 3.42 -6.89 -3.44
C LEU A 217 3.39 -5.59 -4.26
N ARG A 218 3.11 -5.71 -5.56
CA ARG A 218 3.04 -4.59 -6.49
C ARG A 218 1.69 -3.88 -6.44
N TYR A 219 1.74 -2.56 -6.49
CA TYR A 219 0.57 -1.69 -6.59
C TYR A 219 0.64 -0.83 -7.83
N ILE A 220 -0.53 -0.55 -8.41
CA ILE A 220 -0.67 0.32 -9.55
C ILE A 220 -0.61 1.78 -9.08
N GLN A 221 0.17 2.62 -9.77
CA GLN A 221 0.18 4.06 -9.52
C GLN A 221 -1.14 4.71 -9.96
N ASN A 222 -1.53 5.79 -9.29
CA ASN A 222 -2.76 6.52 -9.61
C ASN A 222 -2.82 6.95 -11.08
N VAL A 223 -1.71 7.39 -11.68
CA VAL A 223 -1.64 7.79 -13.09
C VAL A 223 -2.05 6.67 -14.03
N ALA A 224 -1.63 5.42 -13.76
CA ALA A 224 -1.99 4.30 -14.62
C ALA A 224 -3.50 4.02 -14.59
N ILE A 225 -4.13 4.15 -13.41
CA ILE A 225 -5.58 4.01 -13.28
C ILE A 225 -6.30 5.16 -13.98
N MET A 226 -5.84 6.40 -13.83
CA MET A 226 -6.43 7.55 -14.50
C MET A 226 -6.35 7.45 -16.02
N MET A 227 -5.28 6.84 -16.56
CA MET A 227 -5.05 6.73 -18.00
C MET A 227 -5.66 5.47 -18.63
N PHE A 228 -5.68 4.35 -17.91
CA PHE A 228 -5.96 3.03 -18.49
C PHE A 228 -7.13 2.29 -17.85
N CYS A 229 -7.82 2.85 -16.85
CA CYS A 229 -9.06 2.29 -16.33
C CYS A 229 -10.26 2.86 -17.09
N GLU A 230 -11.22 2.01 -17.48
CA GLU A 230 -12.45 2.47 -18.17
C GLU A 230 -13.36 3.26 -17.22
N HIS A 231 -13.26 3.02 -15.92
CA HIS A 231 -14.09 3.63 -14.88
C HIS A 231 -13.25 4.20 -13.74
N PRO A 232 -12.37 5.21 -13.99
CA PRO A 232 -11.48 5.76 -12.97
C PRO A 232 -12.25 6.45 -11.83
N GLU A 233 -13.51 6.83 -12.04
CA GLU A 233 -14.38 7.40 -11.02
C GLU A 233 -14.68 6.45 -9.86
N LYS A 234 -14.48 5.15 -10.02
CA LYS A 234 -14.55 4.17 -8.91
C LYS A 234 -13.47 4.39 -7.86
N PHE A 235 -12.33 4.94 -8.28
CA PHE A 235 -11.16 5.17 -7.43
C PHE A 235 -11.00 6.63 -7.04
N PHE A 236 -11.37 7.55 -7.95
CA PHE A 236 -11.21 8.98 -7.78
C PHE A 236 -12.52 9.68 -8.11
N GLY A 237 -13.08 10.37 -7.14
CA GLY A 237 -14.22 11.26 -7.43
C GLY A 237 -13.81 12.35 -8.42
N TYR A 238 -14.70 12.69 -9.33
CA TYR A 238 -14.50 13.82 -10.29
C TYR A 238 -13.40 13.62 -11.34
N THR A 239 -13.15 12.38 -11.78
CA THR A 239 -12.23 12.07 -12.89
C THR A 239 -12.90 12.15 -14.26
N TYR A 240 -13.68 13.18 -14.49
CA TYR A 240 -14.32 13.41 -15.79
C TYR A 240 -14.04 14.85 -16.28
N VAL A 241 -14.01 15.01 -17.60
CA VAL A 241 -13.94 16.32 -18.23
C VAL A 241 -15.36 16.76 -18.60
N GLN A 242 -15.81 17.84 -17.98
CA GLN A 242 -17.10 18.46 -18.32
C GLN A 242 -16.88 19.58 -19.33
N MET A 243 -17.41 19.42 -20.54
CA MET A 243 -17.35 20.44 -21.55
C MET A 243 -18.73 21.09 -21.70
N THR A 244 -18.77 22.39 -21.56
CA THR A 244 -19.98 23.18 -21.77
C THR A 244 -19.79 24.03 -23.02
N SER A 245 -20.61 23.83 -24.05
CA SER A 245 -20.59 24.60 -25.28
C SER A 245 -21.74 25.61 -25.28
N PHE A 246 -21.45 26.82 -25.64
CA PHE A 246 -22.41 27.90 -25.84
C PHE A 246 -22.43 28.30 -27.33
N PRO A 247 -23.18 27.57 -28.18
CA PRO A 247 -23.14 27.79 -29.64
C PRO A 247 -23.48 29.22 -30.11
N LYS A 248 -24.17 30.01 -29.27
CA LYS A 248 -24.48 31.41 -29.53
C LYS A 248 -23.70 32.40 -28.65
N GLY A 249 -22.66 31.91 -27.94
CA GLY A 249 -21.71 32.78 -27.24
C GLY A 249 -22.24 33.51 -26.00
N SER A 250 -23.41 33.13 -25.45
CA SER A 250 -23.99 33.80 -24.29
C SER A 250 -24.41 32.83 -23.20
N ILE A 251 -23.99 33.13 -21.96
CA ILE A 251 -24.44 32.47 -20.73
C ILE A 251 -25.93 32.77 -20.43
N GLU A 252 -26.49 33.80 -21.05
CA GLU A 252 -27.84 34.29 -20.77
C GLU A 252 -28.94 33.44 -21.41
N ASN A 253 -28.61 32.45 -22.25
CA ASN A 253 -29.57 31.58 -22.89
C ASN A 253 -29.32 30.09 -22.59
N PRO A 254 -29.75 29.57 -21.40
CA PRO A 254 -29.47 28.22 -20.95
C PRO A 254 -30.12 27.11 -21.81
N SER A 255 -31.08 27.44 -22.70
CA SER A 255 -31.72 26.48 -23.60
C SER A 255 -30.81 25.97 -24.73
N ILE A 256 -29.57 26.46 -24.82
CA ILE A 256 -28.60 26.09 -25.87
C ILE A 256 -27.31 25.56 -25.26
N MET A 257 -27.34 25.15 -24.02
CA MET A 257 -26.21 24.55 -23.32
C MET A 257 -26.14 23.06 -23.65
N CYS A 258 -25.05 22.60 -24.23
CA CYS A 258 -24.75 21.19 -24.39
C CYS A 258 -23.70 20.80 -23.35
N LEU A 259 -24.10 19.94 -22.42
CA LEU A 259 -23.24 19.41 -21.36
C LEU A 259 -22.81 18.00 -21.75
N GLN A 260 -21.52 17.79 -21.96
CA GLN A 260 -20.97 16.47 -22.22
C GLN A 260 -19.92 16.15 -21.12
N ALA A 261 -20.12 15.04 -20.40
CA ALA A 261 -19.16 14.52 -19.47
C ALA A 261 -18.39 13.35 -20.14
N TRP A 262 -17.07 13.38 -20.03
CA TRP A 262 -16.19 12.40 -20.65
C TRP A 262 -15.23 11.85 -19.61
N ASN A 263 -15.17 10.53 -19.47
CA ASN A 263 -14.18 9.88 -18.61
C ASN A 263 -12.82 9.73 -19.33
N HIS A 264 -12.85 9.74 -20.66
CA HIS A 264 -11.66 9.79 -21.53
C HIS A 264 -11.85 10.87 -22.59
N LEU A 265 -10.79 11.61 -22.89
CA LEU A 265 -10.82 12.58 -23.99
C LEU A 265 -11.06 11.82 -25.31
N PRO A 266 -12.17 12.09 -26.03
CA PRO A 266 -12.38 11.46 -27.32
C PRO A 266 -11.34 11.96 -28.32
N ASP A 267 -10.95 11.11 -29.27
CA ASP A 267 -9.99 11.42 -30.34
C ASP A 267 -10.44 12.53 -31.30
N ARG A 268 -11.58 13.17 -31.03
CA ARG A 268 -12.16 14.19 -31.90
C ARG A 268 -12.62 15.44 -31.14
N CYS A 269 -11.67 16.28 -30.79
CA CYS A 269 -11.88 17.72 -30.81
C CYS A 269 -11.30 18.22 -32.14
N GLN A 270 -12.07 18.12 -33.24
CA GLN A 270 -11.90 18.90 -34.45
C GLN A 270 -12.87 20.07 -34.44
#